data_40d9ed3518d01a17563568b388c41a8e
#
_entry.id   40d9ed3518d01a17563568b388c41a8e
#
_cell.length_a   1.000
_cell.length_b   1.000
_cell.length_c   1.000
_cell.angle_alpha   90.00
_cell.angle_beta   90.00
_cell.angle_gamma   90.00
#
_symmetry.space_group_name_H-M   'P 1'
#
loop_
_entity.id
_entity.type
_entity.pdbx_description
1 polymer ?
#
loop_
_entity_poly.entity_id
_entity_poly.type
_entity_poly.pdbx_seq_one_letter_code
_entity_poly.pdbx_strand_id
1 'polypeptide(L)'
;WSRGNVRALYSEGMKESADAVKRQYAAAGKKSPSLRGWTAADDAAVAASQANIDTLLMEAVDAARQHMQTEIQQAALRATEEAMTKGQATQLMQAQLIQALKAKGIESVSYVRNGKTCYMQLDAYAELVARTTEHEIRNTANINLGDRIGNHLVRISSHSGACPICTPYQGRVYSTDMSDERYPYLYDTPFSREYQNFHPRCRHVATQYIEELHTPEENARMQEFSNRDFDVGGSGWTKKQAEAAEKSLERYRLKQARNRRLYE
;
A
#
# COMPACT_ATOMS: atom_id res chain seq x y z
N TRP A 1 -16.17 8.56 13.54
CA TRP A 1 -16.68 8.43 12.21
C TRP A 1 -15.99 7.34 11.42
N SER A 2 -14.74 7.52 11.11
CA SER A 2 -14.01 6.68 10.18
C SER A 2 -13.72 5.27 10.73
N ARG A 3 -13.72 5.07 12.06
CA ARG A 3 -13.43 3.75 12.65
C ARG A 3 -14.32 2.63 12.11
N GLY A 4 -15.61 2.89 11.88
CA GLY A 4 -16.54 1.88 11.37
C GLY A 4 -16.22 1.47 9.93
N ASN A 5 -15.83 2.40 9.10
CA ASN A 5 -15.66 2.17 7.65
C ASN A 5 -14.27 1.72 7.27
N VAL A 6 -13.23 2.28 7.87
CA VAL A 6 -11.86 1.73 7.76
C VAL A 6 -11.85 0.30 8.31
N ARG A 7 -12.56 0.06 9.43
CA ARG A 7 -12.73 -1.28 9.99
C ARG A 7 -13.45 -2.23 9.04
N ALA A 8 -14.51 -1.78 8.37
CA ALA A 8 -15.25 -2.59 7.39
C ALA A 8 -14.38 -2.96 6.19
N LEU A 9 -13.68 -1.98 5.60
CA LEU A 9 -12.78 -2.20 4.47
C LEU A 9 -11.59 -3.10 4.86
N TYR A 10 -11.02 -2.89 6.04
CA TYR A 10 -9.97 -3.74 6.57
C TYR A 10 -10.47 -5.18 6.78
N SER A 11 -11.68 -5.35 7.34
CA SER A 11 -12.31 -6.67 7.52
C SER A 11 -12.57 -7.36 6.19
N GLU A 12 -12.99 -6.64 5.16
CA GLU A 12 -13.17 -7.15 3.79
C GLU A 12 -11.82 -7.58 3.21
N GLY A 13 -10.77 -6.75 3.30
CA GLY A 13 -9.42 -7.09 2.87
C GLY A 13 -8.87 -8.34 3.59
N MET A 14 -9.11 -8.46 4.89
CA MET A 14 -8.75 -9.65 5.66
C MET A 14 -9.48 -10.90 5.17
N LYS A 15 -10.77 -10.80 4.88
CA LYS A 15 -11.58 -11.90 4.33
C LYS A 15 -11.07 -12.33 2.95
N GLU A 16 -10.84 -11.36 2.05
CA GLU A 16 -10.30 -11.63 0.71
C GLU A 16 -8.92 -12.33 0.78
N SER A 17 -8.05 -11.83 1.67
CA SER A 17 -6.73 -12.41 1.91
C SER A 17 -6.82 -13.83 2.47
N ALA A 18 -7.71 -14.05 3.46
CA ALA A 18 -7.96 -15.37 4.03
C ALA A 18 -8.48 -16.35 2.99
N ASP A 19 -9.38 -15.90 2.12
CA ASP A 19 -9.93 -16.74 1.06
C ASP A 19 -8.89 -17.00 -0.05
N ALA A 20 -7.99 -16.06 -0.31
CA ALA A 20 -6.84 -16.28 -1.20
C ALA A 20 -5.89 -17.34 -0.65
N VAL A 21 -5.55 -17.28 0.64
CA VAL A 21 -4.74 -18.29 1.33
C VAL A 21 -5.42 -19.67 1.26
N LYS A 22 -6.71 -19.75 1.61
CA LYS A 22 -7.46 -21.01 1.52
C LYS A 22 -7.43 -21.61 0.11
N ARG A 23 -7.57 -20.78 -0.94
CA ARG A 23 -7.48 -21.24 -2.33
C ARG A 23 -6.10 -21.80 -2.67
N GLN A 24 -5.02 -21.16 -2.19
CA GLN A 24 -3.64 -21.66 -2.38
C GLN A 24 -3.47 -23.04 -1.74
N TYR A 25 -3.89 -23.21 -0.49
CA TYR A 25 -3.81 -24.49 0.21
C TYR A 25 -4.67 -25.58 -0.47
N ALA A 26 -5.89 -25.23 -0.90
CA ALA A 26 -6.77 -26.17 -1.61
C ALA A 26 -6.16 -26.60 -2.96
N ALA A 27 -5.57 -25.68 -3.72
CA ALA A 27 -4.89 -26.00 -4.97
C ALA A 27 -3.68 -26.93 -4.76
N ALA A 28 -3.00 -26.82 -3.61
CA ALA A 28 -1.89 -27.70 -3.22
C ALA A 28 -2.36 -29.00 -2.54
N GLY A 29 -3.67 -29.26 -2.42
CA GLY A 29 -4.23 -30.44 -1.74
C GLY A 29 -3.97 -30.47 -0.22
N LYS A 30 -3.66 -29.33 0.38
CA LYS A 30 -3.34 -29.17 1.80
C LYS A 30 -4.49 -28.53 2.58
N LYS A 31 -4.54 -28.78 3.89
CA LYS A 31 -5.49 -28.14 4.79
C LYS A 31 -4.96 -26.76 5.21
N SER A 32 -5.75 -25.72 4.98
CA SER A 32 -5.36 -24.35 5.39
C SER A 32 -5.28 -24.22 6.92
N PRO A 33 -4.40 -23.35 7.44
CA PRO A 33 -4.33 -23.08 8.87
C PRO A 33 -5.64 -22.46 9.38
N SER A 34 -5.91 -22.63 10.69
CA SER A 34 -7.01 -21.93 11.35
C SER A 34 -6.66 -20.46 11.51
N LEU A 35 -7.48 -19.61 10.94
CA LEU A 35 -7.29 -18.15 11.07
C LEU A 35 -7.94 -17.67 12.36
N ARG A 36 -7.15 -17.01 13.20
CA ARG A 36 -7.66 -16.37 14.43
C ARG A 36 -8.57 -15.20 14.06
N GLY A 37 -9.52 -14.90 14.94
CA GLY A 37 -10.41 -13.74 14.79
C GLY A 37 -9.68 -12.38 14.91
N TRP A 38 -10.45 -11.34 15.04
CA TRP A 38 -9.98 -9.96 15.22
C TRP A 38 -9.03 -9.81 16.42
N THR A 39 -7.96 -9.04 16.28
CA THR A 39 -6.88 -8.87 17.28
C THR A 39 -6.62 -7.39 17.55
N ALA A 40 -5.87 -7.09 18.61
CA ALA A 40 -5.41 -5.73 18.92
C ALA A 40 -4.54 -5.13 17.78
N ALA A 41 -3.80 -5.97 17.05
CA ALA A 41 -3.03 -5.52 15.88
C ALA A 41 -3.94 -5.00 14.78
N ASP A 42 -5.13 -5.57 14.60
CA ASP A 42 -6.11 -5.08 13.63
C ASP A 42 -6.71 -3.75 14.05
N ASP A 43 -7.00 -3.58 15.34
CA ASP A 43 -7.48 -2.30 15.85
C ASP A 43 -6.40 -1.22 15.69
N ALA A 44 -5.13 -1.55 15.95
CA ALA A 44 -4.00 -0.63 15.70
C ALA A 44 -3.84 -0.28 14.22
N ALA A 45 -3.96 -1.25 13.33
CA ALA A 45 -3.88 -1.03 11.89
C ALA A 45 -5.03 -0.14 11.38
N VAL A 46 -6.25 -0.39 11.83
CA VAL A 46 -7.42 0.43 11.53
C VAL A 46 -7.21 1.86 12.03
N ALA A 47 -6.71 2.04 13.25
CA ALA A 47 -6.43 3.37 13.81
C ALA A 47 -5.32 4.11 13.04
N ALA A 48 -4.25 3.41 12.64
CA ALA A 48 -3.16 3.98 11.85
C ALA A 48 -3.65 4.42 10.45
N SER A 49 -4.39 3.56 9.75
CA SER A 49 -4.96 3.87 8.43
C SER A 49 -5.91 5.07 8.51
N GLN A 50 -6.66 5.18 9.60
CA GLN A 50 -7.52 6.33 9.85
C GLN A 50 -6.73 7.62 10.05
N ALA A 51 -5.68 7.58 10.89
CA ALA A 51 -4.82 8.74 11.11
C ALA A 51 -4.14 9.19 9.80
N ASN A 52 -3.76 8.25 8.93
CA ASN A 52 -3.19 8.56 7.61
C ASN A 52 -4.22 9.23 6.69
N ILE A 53 -5.48 8.78 6.68
CA ILE A 53 -6.56 9.45 5.95
C ILE A 53 -6.72 10.88 6.44
N ASP A 54 -6.78 11.07 7.76
CA ASP A 54 -6.91 12.38 8.36
C ASP A 54 -5.72 13.27 7.99
N THR A 55 -4.49 12.74 8.00
CA THR A 55 -3.27 13.46 7.59
C THR A 55 -3.29 13.84 6.12
N LEU A 56 -3.63 12.91 5.22
CA LEU A 56 -3.73 13.19 3.77
C LEU A 56 -4.78 14.26 3.47
N LEU A 57 -5.90 14.23 4.21
CA LEU A 57 -6.95 15.22 4.10
C LEU A 57 -6.52 16.58 4.71
N MET A 58 -5.76 16.56 5.82
CA MET A 58 -5.21 17.76 6.45
C MET A 58 -4.18 18.45 5.56
N GLU A 59 -3.23 17.73 4.98
CA GLU A 59 -2.24 18.31 4.05
C GLU A 59 -2.90 19.00 2.85
N ALA A 60 -4.02 18.44 2.36
CA ALA A 60 -4.79 19.05 1.29
C ALA A 60 -5.54 20.31 1.74
N VAL A 61 -5.99 20.32 2.97
CA VAL A 61 -6.77 21.39 3.58
C VAL A 61 -5.89 22.55 4.05
N ASP A 62 -4.71 22.28 4.59
CA ASP A 62 -3.74 23.31 4.95
C ASP A 62 -3.32 24.17 3.74
N ALA A 63 -3.38 23.58 2.55
CA ALA A 63 -3.20 24.30 1.30
C ALA A 63 -4.41 25.18 0.88
N ALA A 64 -5.57 25.00 1.50
CA ALA A 64 -6.83 25.65 1.09
C ALA A 64 -7.43 26.61 2.12
N ARG A 65 -6.64 27.36 2.88
CA ARG A 65 -7.04 28.41 3.86
C ARG A 65 -7.69 27.94 5.17
N GLN A 66 -7.13 28.42 6.29
CA GLN A 66 -7.42 28.08 7.68
C GLN A 66 -8.88 28.17 8.16
N HIS A 67 -9.77 28.87 7.46
CA HIS A 67 -11.16 29.05 7.88
C HIS A 67 -12.16 27.96 7.42
N MET A 68 -11.79 27.11 6.44
CA MET A 68 -12.64 26.04 5.93
C MET A 68 -12.23 24.64 6.38
N GLN A 69 -11.18 24.55 7.16
CA GLN A 69 -10.46 23.32 7.51
C GLN A 69 -11.36 22.23 8.13
N THR A 70 -12.10 22.57 9.17
CA THR A 70 -12.95 21.62 9.91
C THR A 70 -14.15 21.13 9.08
N GLU A 71 -14.77 22.02 8.33
CA GLU A 71 -15.94 21.68 7.51
C GLU A 71 -15.59 20.83 6.28
N ILE A 72 -14.43 21.10 5.67
CA ILE A 72 -13.92 20.31 4.55
C ILE A 72 -13.55 18.90 5.01
N GLN A 73 -12.86 18.79 6.14
CA GLN A 73 -12.56 17.50 6.75
C GLN A 73 -13.84 16.70 7.02
N GLN A 74 -14.82 17.29 7.67
CA GLN A 74 -16.09 16.61 7.96
C GLN A 74 -16.85 16.20 6.69
N ALA A 75 -16.80 16.99 5.62
CA ALA A 75 -17.45 16.67 4.36
C ALA A 75 -16.72 15.52 3.63
N ALA A 76 -15.39 15.59 3.55
CA ALA A 76 -14.57 14.54 2.95
C ALA A 76 -14.70 13.22 3.73
N LEU A 77 -14.69 13.31 5.04
CA LEU A 77 -14.87 12.20 5.94
C LEU A 77 -16.23 11.51 5.76
N ARG A 78 -17.34 12.26 5.69
CA ARG A 78 -18.69 11.70 5.43
C ARG A 78 -18.80 11.05 4.05
N ALA A 79 -18.22 11.68 3.01
CA ALA A 79 -18.22 11.12 1.66
C ALA A 79 -17.48 9.78 1.59
N THR A 80 -16.34 9.68 2.28
CA THR A 80 -15.59 8.43 2.38
C THR A 80 -16.38 7.36 3.13
N GLU A 81 -17.11 7.74 4.17
CA GLU A 81 -17.97 6.86 4.96
C GLU A 81 -19.07 6.21 4.14
N GLU A 82 -19.86 6.99 3.44
CA GLU A 82 -20.96 6.48 2.64
C GLU A 82 -20.49 5.56 1.51
N ALA A 83 -19.33 5.85 0.91
CA ALA A 83 -18.76 5.03 -0.14
C ALA A 83 -18.33 3.66 0.36
N MET A 84 -17.70 3.61 1.52
CA MET A 84 -17.20 2.36 2.11
C MET A 84 -18.33 1.48 2.63
N THR A 85 -19.40 2.04 3.21
CA THR A 85 -20.56 1.28 3.71
C THR A 85 -21.32 0.56 2.60
N LYS A 86 -21.23 1.04 1.36
CA LYS A 86 -21.95 0.45 0.20
C LYS A 86 -21.13 -0.57 -0.58
N GLY A 87 -19.90 -0.89 -0.15
CA GLY A 87 -19.04 -1.90 -0.81
C GLY A 87 -18.62 -1.55 -2.24
N GLN A 88 -18.80 -0.32 -2.67
CA GLN A 88 -18.43 0.19 -4.01
C GLN A 88 -17.24 1.14 -3.87
N ALA A 89 -16.09 0.55 -3.54
CA ALA A 89 -15.00 1.24 -2.88
C ALA A 89 -14.49 2.52 -3.58
N THR A 90 -13.92 2.46 -4.76
CA THR A 90 -13.10 3.60 -5.24
C THR A 90 -13.89 4.67 -5.99
N GLN A 91 -14.79 4.27 -6.89
CA GLN A 91 -15.52 5.23 -7.74
C GLN A 91 -16.57 6.00 -6.98
N LEU A 92 -17.29 5.34 -6.07
CA LEU A 92 -18.32 5.99 -5.26
C LEU A 92 -17.67 6.93 -4.23
N MET A 93 -16.59 6.50 -3.58
CA MET A 93 -15.80 7.32 -2.66
C MET A 93 -15.26 8.58 -3.37
N GLN A 94 -14.73 8.43 -4.58
CA GLN A 94 -14.27 9.54 -5.40
C GLN A 94 -15.43 10.52 -5.69
N ALA A 95 -16.57 10.02 -6.17
CA ALA A 95 -17.71 10.85 -6.53
C ALA A 95 -18.27 11.63 -5.32
N GLN A 96 -18.39 10.97 -4.18
CA GLN A 96 -18.89 11.58 -2.95
C GLN A 96 -17.90 12.60 -2.37
N LEU A 97 -16.59 12.32 -2.42
CA LEU A 97 -15.58 13.28 -2.01
C LEU A 97 -15.59 14.54 -2.88
N ILE A 98 -15.71 14.38 -4.21
CA ILE A 98 -15.85 15.49 -5.15
C ILE A 98 -17.09 16.31 -4.84
N GLN A 99 -18.23 15.67 -4.64
CA GLN A 99 -19.50 16.35 -4.32
C GLN A 99 -19.39 17.13 -3.01
N ALA A 100 -18.83 16.52 -1.97
CA ALA A 100 -18.66 17.13 -0.67
C ALA A 100 -17.74 18.36 -0.71
N LEU A 101 -16.64 18.28 -1.47
CA LEU A 101 -15.72 19.40 -1.62
C LEU A 101 -16.30 20.52 -2.50
N LYS A 102 -16.99 20.19 -3.60
CA LYS A 102 -17.72 21.18 -4.44
C LYS A 102 -18.82 21.90 -3.67
N ALA A 103 -19.56 21.20 -2.82
CA ALA A 103 -20.58 21.81 -1.95
C ALA A 103 -19.99 22.83 -0.97
N LYS A 104 -18.69 22.77 -0.70
CA LYS A 104 -17.93 23.73 0.11
C LYS A 104 -17.19 24.79 -0.72
N GLY A 105 -17.45 24.88 -2.02
CA GLY A 105 -16.83 25.86 -2.92
C GLY A 105 -15.37 25.57 -3.27
N ILE A 106 -14.89 24.33 -3.10
CA ILE A 106 -13.53 23.95 -3.43
C ILE A 106 -13.51 23.39 -4.85
N GLU A 107 -12.74 24.02 -5.73
CA GLU A 107 -12.59 23.60 -7.12
C GLU A 107 -11.25 22.91 -7.40
N SER A 108 -10.23 23.19 -6.59
CA SER A 108 -8.91 22.60 -6.72
C SER A 108 -8.19 22.54 -5.38
N VAL A 109 -7.21 21.65 -5.29
CA VAL A 109 -6.33 21.48 -4.12
C VAL A 109 -4.93 21.93 -4.46
N SER A 110 -4.30 22.75 -3.64
CA SER A 110 -2.91 23.15 -3.82
C SER A 110 -1.97 22.25 -2.99
N TYR A 111 -0.77 22.01 -3.52
CA TYR A 111 0.31 21.29 -2.84
C TYR A 111 1.66 21.87 -3.24
N VAL A 112 2.66 21.67 -2.39
CA VAL A 112 4.01 22.17 -2.68
C VAL A 112 4.87 21.05 -3.26
N ARG A 113 5.48 21.29 -4.43
CA ARG A 113 6.43 20.38 -5.06
C ARG A 113 7.70 21.10 -5.45
N ASN A 114 8.83 20.69 -4.90
CA ASN A 114 10.14 21.33 -5.11
C ASN A 114 10.12 22.86 -4.85
N GLY A 115 9.47 23.26 -3.76
CA GLY A 115 9.34 24.67 -3.37
C GLY A 115 8.36 25.50 -4.23
N LYS A 116 7.64 24.89 -5.17
CA LYS A 116 6.64 25.55 -6.02
C LYS A 116 5.24 25.09 -5.65
N THR A 117 4.31 26.02 -5.52
CA THR A 117 2.88 25.70 -5.36
C THR A 117 2.35 25.15 -6.67
N CYS A 118 1.79 23.97 -6.62
CA CYS A 118 1.11 23.30 -7.72
C CYS A 118 -0.37 23.14 -7.36
N TYR A 119 -1.23 23.03 -8.37
CA TYR A 119 -2.66 22.83 -8.20
C TYR A 119 -3.07 21.49 -8.80
N MET A 120 -3.96 20.79 -8.14
CA MET A 120 -4.54 19.54 -8.60
C MET A 120 -6.06 19.73 -8.70
N GLN A 121 -6.62 19.32 -9.82
CA GLN A 121 -8.07 19.28 -9.99
C GLN A 121 -8.69 18.35 -8.95
N LEU A 122 -9.87 18.69 -8.50
CA LEU A 122 -10.56 17.97 -7.43
C LEU A 122 -10.77 16.49 -7.74
N ASP A 123 -11.11 16.16 -8.99
CA ASP A 123 -11.29 14.78 -9.44
C ASP A 123 -9.99 13.95 -9.30
N ALA A 124 -8.87 14.53 -9.74
CA ALA A 124 -7.56 13.89 -9.64
C ALA A 124 -7.11 13.71 -8.17
N TYR A 125 -7.47 14.66 -7.31
CA TYR A 125 -7.20 14.58 -5.88
C TYR A 125 -8.05 13.49 -5.20
N ALA A 126 -9.35 13.47 -5.46
CA ALA A 126 -10.24 12.46 -4.91
C ALA A 126 -9.86 11.04 -5.35
N GLU A 127 -9.47 10.87 -6.61
CA GLU A 127 -8.93 9.60 -7.11
C GLU A 127 -7.63 9.21 -6.39
N LEU A 128 -6.74 10.17 -6.18
CA LEU A 128 -5.50 9.95 -5.44
C LEU A 128 -5.77 9.40 -4.04
N VAL A 129 -6.62 10.06 -3.28
CA VAL A 129 -6.97 9.67 -1.90
C VAL A 129 -7.64 8.30 -1.89
N ALA A 130 -8.67 8.11 -2.72
CA ALA A 130 -9.42 6.87 -2.77
C ALA A 130 -8.54 5.64 -3.07
N ARG A 131 -7.74 5.72 -4.12
CA ARG A 131 -6.85 4.60 -4.52
C ARG A 131 -5.75 4.34 -3.49
N THR A 132 -5.14 5.41 -2.97
CA THR A 132 -4.05 5.25 -2.00
C THR A 132 -4.57 4.56 -0.74
N THR A 133 -5.69 5.03 -0.21
CA THR A 133 -6.32 4.47 0.99
C THR A 133 -6.76 3.02 0.80
N GLU A 134 -7.39 2.69 -0.32
CA GLU A 134 -7.83 1.32 -0.62
C GLU A 134 -6.63 0.35 -0.63
N HIS A 135 -5.57 0.67 -1.37
CA HIS A 135 -4.40 -0.19 -1.45
C HIS A 135 -3.66 -0.31 -0.11
N GLU A 136 -3.54 0.80 0.63
CA GLU A 136 -2.93 0.80 1.96
C GLU A 136 -3.67 -0.16 2.90
N ILE A 137 -4.99 -0.05 3.01
CA ILE A 137 -5.80 -0.89 3.90
C ILE A 137 -5.71 -2.37 3.49
N ARG A 138 -5.78 -2.67 2.18
CA ARG A 138 -5.66 -4.04 1.67
C ARG A 138 -4.28 -4.64 1.94
N ASN A 139 -3.21 -3.89 1.72
CA ASN A 139 -1.85 -4.34 2.00
C ASN A 139 -1.64 -4.58 3.50
N THR A 140 -2.14 -3.67 4.34
CA THR A 140 -2.09 -3.81 5.80
C THR A 140 -2.83 -5.06 6.26
N ALA A 141 -4.04 -5.29 5.76
CA ALA A 141 -4.82 -6.48 6.07
C ALA A 141 -4.09 -7.77 5.67
N ASN A 142 -3.46 -7.76 4.49
CA ASN A 142 -2.73 -8.90 3.96
C ASN A 142 -1.48 -9.24 4.80
N ILE A 143 -0.70 -8.22 5.16
CA ILE A 143 0.50 -8.39 6.00
C ILE A 143 0.11 -8.89 7.39
N ASN A 144 -0.88 -8.28 8.02
CA ASN A 144 -1.37 -8.72 9.33
C ASN A 144 -1.97 -10.14 9.31
N LEU A 145 -2.55 -10.55 8.18
CA LEU A 145 -2.96 -11.95 8.02
C LEU A 145 -1.75 -12.89 8.01
N GLY A 146 -0.67 -12.50 7.35
CA GLY A 146 0.59 -13.23 7.34
C GLY A 146 1.12 -13.46 8.76
N ASP A 147 1.18 -12.42 9.56
CA ASP A 147 1.61 -12.50 10.97
C ASP A 147 0.76 -13.50 11.76
N ARG A 148 -0.56 -13.55 11.51
CA ARG A 148 -1.47 -14.49 12.20
C ARG A 148 -1.25 -15.94 11.85
N ILE A 149 -0.85 -16.23 10.61
CA ILE A 149 -0.59 -17.61 10.15
C ILE A 149 0.89 -17.99 10.30
N GLY A 150 1.73 -17.09 10.85
CA GLY A 150 3.16 -17.30 11.00
C GLY A 150 3.91 -17.27 9.66
N ASN A 151 3.36 -16.59 8.66
CA ASN A 151 4.02 -16.41 7.37
C ASN A 151 4.45 -14.94 7.20
N HIS A 152 5.75 -14.70 7.20
CA HIS A 152 6.34 -13.38 7.08
C HIS A 152 6.89 -13.09 5.68
N LEU A 153 6.49 -13.88 4.68
CA LEU A 153 6.89 -13.70 3.29
C LEU A 153 5.73 -13.16 2.45
N VAL A 154 5.98 -12.08 1.74
CA VAL A 154 5.03 -11.48 0.80
C VAL A 154 5.65 -11.32 -0.58
N ARG A 155 4.84 -11.53 -1.61
CA ARG A 155 5.20 -11.28 -3.00
C ARG A 155 4.53 -9.99 -3.48
N ILE A 156 5.32 -9.08 -4.03
CA ILE A 156 4.79 -7.86 -4.65
C ILE A 156 4.22 -8.20 -6.03
N SER A 157 3.00 -7.78 -6.29
CA SER A 157 2.35 -8.02 -7.59
C SER A 157 3.12 -7.38 -8.74
N SER A 158 2.96 -7.94 -9.96
CA SER A 158 3.56 -7.41 -11.18
C SER A 158 2.49 -6.79 -12.07
N HIS A 159 2.76 -5.61 -12.61
CA HIS A 159 1.86 -4.90 -13.50
C HIS A 159 2.61 -4.39 -14.74
N SER A 160 1.99 -4.53 -15.91
CA SER A 160 2.43 -3.82 -17.11
C SER A 160 2.28 -2.30 -16.89
N GLY A 161 3.28 -1.53 -17.26
CA GLY A 161 3.28 -0.08 -17.06
C GLY A 161 3.46 0.35 -15.60
N ALA A 162 4.15 -0.45 -14.79
CA ALA A 162 4.61 -0.02 -13.46
C ALA A 162 5.50 1.22 -13.59
N CYS A 163 5.43 2.12 -12.59
CA CYS A 163 6.26 3.31 -12.58
C CYS A 163 7.73 2.95 -12.28
N PRO A 164 8.69 3.83 -12.63
CA PRO A 164 10.11 3.59 -12.38
C PRO A 164 10.46 3.30 -10.91
N ILE A 165 9.67 3.82 -9.96
CA ILE A 165 9.89 3.57 -8.53
C ILE A 165 9.56 2.12 -8.18
N CYS A 166 8.49 1.54 -8.74
CA CYS A 166 7.99 0.21 -8.40
C CYS A 166 8.58 -0.92 -9.27
N THR A 167 8.91 -0.61 -10.53
CA THR A 167 9.38 -1.62 -11.51
C THR A 167 10.49 -2.54 -10.97
N PRO A 168 11.52 -2.04 -10.28
CA PRO A 168 12.59 -2.91 -9.78
C PRO A 168 12.13 -3.93 -8.74
N TYR A 169 11.06 -3.65 -8.02
CA TYR A 169 10.64 -4.42 -6.84
C TYR A 169 9.50 -5.40 -7.11
N GLN A 170 8.83 -5.29 -8.26
CA GLN A 170 7.66 -6.11 -8.57
C GLN A 170 8.01 -7.57 -8.85
N GLY A 171 7.10 -8.48 -8.54
CA GLY A 171 7.23 -9.92 -8.75
C GLY A 171 8.12 -10.64 -7.75
N ARG A 172 8.89 -9.93 -6.94
CA ARG A 172 9.82 -10.46 -5.96
C ARG A 172 9.13 -10.78 -4.64
N VAL A 173 9.72 -11.69 -3.90
CA VAL A 173 9.33 -12.03 -2.53
C VAL A 173 10.23 -11.28 -1.55
N TYR A 174 9.62 -10.83 -0.47
CA TYR A 174 10.27 -10.07 0.59
C TYR A 174 9.85 -10.61 1.96
N SER A 175 10.76 -10.52 2.94
CA SER A 175 10.45 -10.72 4.35
C SER A 175 9.86 -9.44 4.95
N THR A 176 8.82 -9.55 5.77
CA THR A 176 8.16 -8.40 6.43
C THR A 176 8.74 -8.09 7.80
N ASP A 177 9.48 -9.00 8.42
CA ASP A 177 9.99 -8.89 9.79
C ASP A 177 11.49 -9.25 9.95
N MET A 178 12.19 -9.49 8.84
CA MET A 178 13.59 -9.94 8.82
C MET A 178 13.84 -11.32 9.46
N SER A 179 12.80 -12.09 9.75
CA SER A 179 12.94 -13.45 10.30
C SER A 179 13.55 -14.45 9.31
N ASP A 180 13.44 -14.15 8.03
CA ASP A 180 13.97 -14.99 6.94
C ASP A 180 15.01 -14.22 6.12
N GLU A 181 16.29 -14.45 6.42
CA GLU A 181 17.42 -13.80 5.74
C GLU A 181 17.62 -14.27 4.27
N ARG A 182 16.91 -15.32 3.85
CA ARG A 182 16.97 -15.82 2.46
C ARG A 182 16.30 -14.85 1.48
N TYR A 183 15.41 -14.00 1.99
CA TYR A 183 14.69 -13.01 1.21
C TYR A 183 15.03 -11.59 1.65
N PRO A 184 15.06 -10.61 0.72
CA PRO A 184 15.31 -9.23 1.09
C PRO A 184 14.18 -8.66 1.94
N TYR A 185 14.51 -7.71 2.80
CA TYR A 185 13.53 -7.08 3.69
C TYR A 185 12.65 -6.08 2.94
N LEU A 186 11.33 -6.18 3.10
CA LEU A 186 10.35 -5.37 2.38
C LEU A 186 10.55 -3.87 2.61
N TYR A 187 10.75 -3.50 3.86
CA TYR A 187 10.82 -2.09 4.25
C TYR A 187 12.19 -1.43 4.04
N ASP A 188 13.14 -2.15 3.48
CA ASP A 188 14.34 -1.57 2.87
C ASP A 188 14.02 -0.96 1.50
N THR A 189 13.01 -1.47 0.83
CA THR A 189 12.50 -0.91 -0.43
C THR A 189 11.78 0.42 -0.19
N PRO A 190 11.33 1.15 -1.22
CA PRO A 190 10.44 2.29 -1.04
C PRO A 190 9.05 1.96 -0.47
N PHE A 191 8.74 0.67 -0.25
CA PHE A 191 7.49 0.28 0.41
C PHE A 191 7.48 0.80 1.84
N SER A 192 6.56 1.70 2.15
CA SER A 192 6.51 2.36 3.45
C SER A 192 5.88 1.43 4.50
N ARG A 193 6.52 1.32 5.66
CA ARG A 193 5.92 0.63 6.81
C ARG A 193 4.71 1.38 7.35
N GLU A 194 4.71 2.69 7.26
CA GLU A 194 3.66 3.55 7.77
C GLU A 194 2.39 3.49 6.89
N TYR A 195 2.59 3.56 5.56
CA TYR A 195 1.49 3.61 4.59
C TYR A 195 1.23 2.28 3.90
N GLN A 196 2.02 1.24 4.17
CA GLN A 196 1.93 -0.09 3.54
C GLN A 196 1.77 -0.03 2.01
N ASN A 197 2.54 0.87 1.39
CA ASN A 197 2.49 1.16 -0.04
C ASN A 197 3.83 1.75 -0.53
N PHE A 198 4.13 1.69 -1.84
CA PHE A 198 5.36 2.29 -2.39
C PHE A 198 5.27 3.81 -2.53
N HIS A 199 4.12 4.32 -2.90
CA HIS A 199 3.86 5.76 -3.11
C HIS A 199 2.34 5.97 -3.34
N PRO A 200 1.83 7.20 -3.25
CA PRO A 200 0.46 7.52 -3.62
C PRO A 200 0.12 7.03 -5.04
N ARG A 201 -1.08 6.54 -5.26
CA ARG A 201 -1.57 5.90 -6.50
C ARG A 201 -0.83 4.61 -6.91
N CYS A 202 -0.06 4.00 -6.05
CA CYS A 202 0.53 2.70 -6.33
C CYS A 202 -0.56 1.64 -6.51
N ARG A 203 -0.38 0.75 -7.49
CA ARG A 203 -1.30 -0.37 -7.75
C ARG A 203 -0.77 -1.73 -7.28
N HIS A 204 0.44 -1.74 -6.72
CA HIS A 204 1.07 -2.97 -6.26
C HIS A 204 0.44 -3.45 -4.97
N VAL A 205 0.22 -4.76 -4.91
CA VAL A 205 -0.32 -5.46 -3.74
C VAL A 205 0.74 -6.42 -3.23
N ALA A 206 0.92 -6.42 -1.91
CA ALA A 206 1.73 -7.40 -1.21
C ALA A 206 0.84 -8.62 -0.90
N THR A 207 1.03 -9.74 -1.58
CA THR A 207 0.29 -10.99 -1.39
C THR A 207 1.12 -11.99 -0.62
N GLN A 208 0.49 -12.86 0.16
CA GLN A 208 1.19 -13.92 0.89
C GLN A 208 1.94 -14.83 -0.06
N TYR A 209 3.21 -15.10 0.22
CA TYR A 209 4.02 -16.14 -0.41
C TYR A 209 4.27 -17.25 0.61
N ILE A 210 3.67 -18.40 0.39
CA ILE A 210 3.67 -19.52 1.34
C ILE A 210 4.56 -20.62 0.75
N GLU A 211 5.82 -20.71 1.19
CA GLU A 211 6.82 -21.63 0.64
C GLU A 211 6.40 -23.09 0.67
N GLU A 212 5.66 -23.51 1.70
CA GLU A 212 5.20 -24.90 1.83
C GLU A 212 4.20 -25.33 0.74
N LEU A 213 3.66 -24.37 -0.03
CA LEU A 213 2.75 -24.62 -1.15
C LEU A 213 3.46 -24.68 -2.50
N HIS A 214 4.76 -24.47 -2.53
CA HIS A 214 5.61 -24.49 -3.70
C HIS A 214 6.63 -25.63 -3.61
N THR A 215 7.17 -26.06 -4.75
CA THR A 215 8.25 -27.04 -4.75
C THR A 215 9.57 -26.39 -4.29
N PRO A 216 10.54 -27.19 -3.78
CA PRO A 216 11.86 -26.67 -3.43
C PRO A 216 12.55 -25.92 -4.59
N GLU A 217 12.35 -26.40 -5.83
CA GLU A 217 12.93 -25.80 -7.04
C GLU A 217 12.26 -24.45 -7.37
N GLU A 218 10.95 -24.34 -7.14
CA GLU A 218 10.22 -23.06 -7.31
C GLU A 218 10.66 -22.04 -6.26
N ASN A 219 10.79 -22.47 -5.01
CA ASN A 219 11.27 -21.64 -3.92
C ASN A 219 12.71 -21.15 -4.18
N ALA A 220 13.61 -22.04 -4.61
CA ALA A 220 14.99 -21.70 -4.94
C ALA A 220 15.04 -20.66 -6.10
N ARG A 221 14.26 -20.86 -7.15
CA ARG A 221 14.14 -19.88 -8.26
C ARG A 221 13.59 -18.53 -7.81
N MET A 222 12.59 -18.55 -6.93
CA MET A 222 12.00 -17.32 -6.42
C MET A 222 12.97 -16.59 -5.49
N GLN A 223 13.72 -17.32 -4.66
CA GLN A 223 14.78 -16.77 -3.82
C GLN A 223 15.88 -16.13 -4.66
N GLU A 224 16.39 -16.85 -5.67
CA GLU A 224 17.38 -16.30 -6.61
C GLU A 224 16.86 -15.03 -7.29
N PHE A 225 15.63 -15.07 -7.82
CA PHE A 225 15.01 -13.91 -8.47
C PHE A 225 14.85 -12.73 -7.53
N SER A 226 14.44 -12.96 -6.27
CA SER A 226 14.21 -11.90 -5.28
C SER A 226 15.52 -11.24 -4.84
N ASN A 227 16.65 -11.96 -4.83
CA ASN A 227 17.96 -11.45 -4.47
C ASN A 227 18.79 -10.94 -5.67
N ARG A 228 18.31 -11.14 -6.90
CA ARG A 228 19.00 -10.68 -8.11
C ARG A 228 19.08 -9.15 -8.13
N ASP A 229 20.18 -8.63 -8.65
CA ASP A 229 20.33 -7.21 -8.93
C ASP A 229 19.17 -6.68 -9.77
N PHE A 230 18.83 -5.40 -9.54
CA PHE A 230 17.73 -4.77 -10.24
C PHE A 230 18.16 -4.30 -11.62
N ASP A 231 17.42 -4.70 -12.64
CA ASP A 231 17.58 -4.14 -13.98
C ASP A 231 16.87 -2.79 -14.04
N VAL A 232 17.65 -1.73 -14.14
CA VAL A 232 17.16 -0.35 -14.29
C VAL A 232 17.62 0.17 -15.65
N GLY A 233 16.70 0.37 -16.54
CA GLY A 233 16.97 0.95 -17.85
C GLY A 233 16.61 0.08 -19.03
N GLY A 234 15.64 -0.83 -18.84
CA GLY A 234 15.07 -1.61 -19.94
C GLY A 234 14.56 -0.75 -21.08
N SER A 235 14.46 -1.33 -22.28
CA SER A 235 13.99 -0.66 -23.49
C SER A 235 12.62 0.00 -23.26
N GLY A 236 12.49 1.28 -23.60
CA GLY A 236 11.25 2.07 -23.44
C GLY A 236 11.25 3.06 -22.27
N TRP A 237 12.30 3.11 -21.46
CA TRP A 237 12.43 4.11 -20.41
C TRP A 237 13.04 5.40 -20.93
N THR A 238 12.49 6.55 -20.50
CA THR A 238 13.13 7.83 -20.71
C THR A 238 14.33 7.98 -19.78
N LYS A 239 15.32 8.80 -20.14
CA LYS A 239 16.48 9.09 -19.29
C LYS A 239 16.06 9.50 -17.87
N LYS A 240 15.03 10.35 -17.74
CA LYS A 240 14.49 10.79 -16.44
C LYS A 240 13.89 9.64 -15.62
N GLN A 241 13.28 8.65 -16.27
CA GLN A 241 12.73 7.48 -15.60
C GLN A 241 13.85 6.57 -15.08
N ALA A 242 14.88 6.34 -15.89
CA ALA A 242 16.06 5.58 -15.49
C ALA A 242 16.77 6.24 -14.28
N GLU A 243 17.00 7.54 -14.33
CA GLU A 243 17.58 8.30 -13.21
C GLU A 243 16.74 8.20 -11.92
N ALA A 244 15.41 8.23 -12.04
CA ALA A 244 14.50 8.10 -10.87
C ALA A 244 14.56 6.70 -10.25
N ALA A 245 14.63 5.66 -11.07
CA ALA A 245 14.78 4.28 -10.61
C ALA A 245 16.16 4.06 -9.96
N GLU A 246 17.22 4.58 -10.55
CA GLU A 246 18.57 4.50 -10.03
C GLU A 246 18.69 5.16 -8.65
N LYS A 247 18.13 6.35 -8.46
CA LYS A 247 18.05 7.01 -7.15
C LYS A 247 17.25 6.20 -6.12
N SER A 248 16.19 5.52 -6.55
CA SER A 248 15.41 4.64 -5.68
C SER A 248 16.25 3.45 -5.22
N LEU A 249 16.97 2.83 -6.13
CA LEU A 249 17.86 1.69 -5.84
C LEU A 249 19.05 2.07 -4.98
N GLU A 250 19.63 3.24 -5.19
CA GLU A 250 20.71 3.75 -4.33
C GLU A 250 20.23 3.88 -2.89
N ARG A 251 19.05 4.45 -2.67
CA ARG A 251 18.44 4.55 -1.32
C ARG A 251 18.19 3.16 -0.72
N TYR A 252 17.72 2.21 -1.50
CA TYR A 252 17.53 0.83 -1.07
C TYR A 252 18.86 0.20 -0.62
N ARG A 253 19.91 0.31 -1.43
CA ARG A 253 21.25 -0.21 -1.10
C ARG A 253 21.82 0.42 0.19
N LEU A 254 21.63 1.73 0.36
CA LEU A 254 22.04 2.42 1.59
C LEU A 254 21.28 1.94 2.82
N LYS A 255 19.97 1.69 2.71
CA LYS A 255 19.16 1.12 3.79
C LYS A 255 19.62 -0.29 4.14
N GLN A 256 19.83 -1.15 3.15
CA GLN A 256 20.35 -2.51 3.38
C GLN A 256 21.71 -2.49 4.08
N ALA A 257 22.64 -1.65 3.63
CA ALA A 257 23.96 -1.52 4.24
C ALA A 257 23.89 -1.01 5.68
N ARG A 258 22.96 -0.09 5.97
CA ARG A 258 22.71 0.39 7.34
C ARG A 258 22.14 -0.69 8.23
N ASN A 259 21.15 -1.44 7.74
CA ASN A 259 20.51 -2.49 8.53
C ASN A 259 21.48 -3.61 8.85
N ARG A 260 22.31 -4.06 7.89
CA ARG A 260 23.36 -5.03 8.15
C ARG A 260 24.29 -4.62 9.31
N ARG A 261 24.71 -3.35 9.36
CA ARG A 261 25.58 -2.83 10.43
C ARG A 261 24.90 -2.73 11.80
N LEU A 262 23.59 -2.77 11.87
CA LEU A 262 22.86 -2.75 13.15
C LEU A 262 22.66 -4.13 13.74
N TYR A 263 22.89 -5.19 12.97
CA TYR A 263 22.72 -6.58 13.37
C TYR A 263 24.05 -7.38 13.42
N GLU A 264 25.17 -6.77 13.00
CA GLU A 264 26.55 -7.20 13.27
C GLU A 264 27.03 -6.64 14.63
#